data_9e9c72abf8615dd92f5064c6f907d3be
#
_entry.id   9e9c72abf8615dd92f5064c6f907d3be
#
_cell.length_a   1.000
_cell.length_b   1.000
_cell.length_c   1.000
_cell.angle_alpha   90.00
_cell.angle_beta   90.00
_cell.angle_gamma   90.00
#
_symmetry.space_group_name_H-M   'P 1'
#
loop_
_entity.id
_entity.type
_entity.pdbx_description
1 polymer ?
#
loop_
_entity_poly.entity_id
_entity_poly.type
_entity_poly.pdbx_seq_one_letter_code
_entity_poly.pdbx_strand_id
1 'polypeptide(L)'
;SESVGSFNGTIHNVSSGNITIAVVRRVNALPAGWTSSVCLGAICYNESIDSVSIQLGAGDSAACGILAWISGAGTGTVQLDLFDLDSDEHVFVDVNFYAGTVELKEEDMEPDQFTLYPAFPNPFNPVTTLRYDLPVDGMVNITIYDMMGRIVKNMLNDQQTRGYRSVKWD
;
A
#
# COMPACT_ATOMS: atom_id res chain seq x y z
N SER A 1 -5.50 -16.18 8.44
CA SER A 1 -4.88 -16.35 7.10
C SER A 1 -3.44 -15.92 7.20
N GLU A 2 -2.55 -16.77 6.73
CA GLU A 2 -1.15 -16.41 6.55
C GLU A 2 -0.99 -15.55 5.30
N SER A 3 -0.18 -14.51 5.39
CA SER A 3 0.23 -13.70 4.25
C SER A 3 1.75 -13.67 4.16
N VAL A 4 2.27 -13.35 2.97
CA VAL A 4 3.71 -13.29 2.72
C VAL A 4 4.07 -11.85 2.38
N GLY A 5 4.98 -11.27 3.16
CA GLY A 5 5.63 -10.00 2.87
C GLY A 5 7.00 -10.24 2.23
N SER A 6 7.41 -9.38 1.32
CA SER A 6 8.74 -9.47 0.72
C SER A 6 9.40 -8.10 0.59
N PHE A 7 10.70 -8.09 0.77
CA PHE A 7 11.60 -7.01 0.41
C PHE A 7 12.58 -7.55 -0.63
N ASN A 8 12.82 -6.79 -1.70
CA ASN A 8 13.76 -7.17 -2.75
C ASN A 8 14.66 -5.99 -3.10
N GLY A 9 15.95 -6.24 -3.13
CA GLY A 9 16.99 -5.33 -3.57
C GLY A 9 17.94 -6.00 -4.54
N THR A 10 18.89 -5.26 -5.08
CA THR A 10 19.95 -5.77 -5.93
C THR A 10 21.29 -5.26 -5.44
N ILE A 11 22.26 -6.15 -5.29
CA ILE A 11 23.65 -5.87 -4.99
C ILE A 11 24.41 -5.82 -6.33
N HIS A 12 25.16 -4.76 -6.58
CA HIS A 12 26.00 -4.61 -7.76
C HIS A 12 27.46 -4.53 -7.35
N ASN A 13 28.31 -5.35 -7.96
CA ASN A 13 29.75 -5.20 -7.86
C ASN A 13 30.24 -4.14 -8.86
N VAL A 14 30.50 -2.94 -8.36
CA VAL A 14 31.03 -1.82 -9.16
C VAL A 14 32.56 -1.77 -9.21
N SER A 15 33.22 -2.72 -8.55
CA SER A 15 34.69 -2.82 -8.57
C SER A 15 35.20 -3.50 -9.86
N SER A 16 36.51 -3.43 -10.08
CA SER A 16 37.18 -4.06 -11.21
C SER A 16 37.58 -5.52 -10.97
N GLY A 17 37.31 -6.06 -9.77
CA GLY A 17 37.69 -7.40 -9.35
C GLY A 17 36.50 -8.22 -8.82
N ASN A 18 36.77 -9.45 -8.46
CA ASN A 18 35.81 -10.27 -7.75
C ASN A 18 35.70 -9.83 -6.30
N ILE A 19 34.50 -9.81 -5.75
CA ILE A 19 34.22 -9.56 -4.33
C ILE A 19 33.38 -10.69 -3.77
N THR A 20 33.43 -10.88 -2.45
CA THR A 20 32.55 -11.83 -1.77
C THR A 20 31.68 -11.06 -0.78
N ILE A 21 30.40 -10.90 -1.11
CA ILE A 21 29.44 -10.22 -0.27
C ILE A 21 28.82 -11.19 0.72
N ALA A 22 28.89 -10.84 1.99
CA ALA A 22 28.10 -11.45 3.06
C ALA A 22 26.81 -10.65 3.28
N VAL A 23 25.72 -11.35 3.51
CA VAL A 23 24.43 -10.80 3.93
C VAL A 23 24.06 -11.46 5.25
N VAL A 24 23.99 -10.68 6.32
CA VAL A 24 23.75 -11.16 7.67
C VAL A 24 22.49 -10.53 8.25
N ARG A 25 21.56 -11.33 8.70
CA ARG A 25 20.37 -10.85 9.43
C ARG A 25 20.77 -10.57 10.88
N ARG A 26 20.98 -9.30 11.22
CA ARG A 26 21.37 -8.84 12.56
C ARG A 26 20.22 -8.73 13.53
N VAL A 27 19.07 -8.29 13.02
CA VAL A 27 17.84 -8.13 13.80
C VAL A 27 16.74 -8.93 13.13
N ASN A 28 16.00 -9.69 13.94
CA ASN A 28 14.82 -10.44 13.54
C ASN A 28 13.74 -10.26 14.61
N ALA A 29 13.30 -8.99 14.77
CA ALA A 29 12.31 -8.58 15.77
C ALA A 29 10.91 -8.70 15.16
N LEU A 30 10.39 -9.91 15.13
CA LEU A 30 9.10 -10.24 14.57
C LEU A 30 8.10 -10.62 15.67
N PRO A 31 6.80 -10.32 15.51
CA PRO A 31 5.73 -10.80 16.38
C PRO A 31 5.71 -12.33 16.48
N ALA A 32 5.15 -12.86 17.57
CA ALA A 32 4.98 -14.30 17.75
C ALA A 32 4.18 -14.91 16.57
N GLY A 33 4.70 -16.00 16.03
CA GLY A 33 4.11 -16.69 14.88
C GLY A 33 4.49 -16.12 13.51
N TRP A 34 5.30 -15.05 13.46
CA TRP A 34 5.90 -14.58 12.22
C TRP A 34 7.31 -15.17 12.08
N THR A 35 7.70 -15.49 10.86
CA THR A 35 9.06 -15.95 10.54
C THR A 35 9.60 -15.20 9.35
N SER A 36 10.93 -15.19 9.19
CA SER A 36 11.55 -14.59 8.00
C SER A 36 12.72 -15.40 7.49
N SER A 37 12.99 -15.31 6.19
CA SER A 37 14.11 -15.91 5.50
C SER A 37 14.93 -14.89 4.76
N VAL A 38 16.24 -15.04 4.78
CA VAL A 38 17.16 -14.28 3.93
C VAL A 38 17.18 -14.92 2.54
N CYS A 39 17.05 -14.09 1.50
CA CYS A 39 17.17 -14.50 0.11
C CYS A 39 18.43 -13.87 -0.50
N LEU A 40 19.23 -14.67 -1.24
CA LEU A 40 20.42 -14.21 -1.95
C LEU A 40 20.57 -14.94 -3.28
N GLY A 41 20.73 -14.21 -4.38
CA GLY A 41 20.64 -14.76 -5.71
C GLY A 41 19.23 -15.29 -6.01
N ALA A 42 19.13 -16.53 -6.45
CA ALA A 42 17.87 -17.20 -6.75
C ALA A 42 17.34 -18.05 -5.59
N ILE A 43 17.96 -18.00 -4.41
CA ILE A 43 17.69 -18.90 -3.29
C ILE A 43 17.22 -18.09 -2.07
N CYS A 44 16.09 -18.52 -1.47
CA CYS A 44 15.72 -18.12 -0.13
C CYS A 44 16.07 -19.26 0.84
N TYR A 45 16.79 -18.93 1.89
CA TYR A 45 17.33 -19.89 2.83
C TYR A 45 16.33 -20.19 3.95
N ASN A 46 16.56 -21.28 4.66
CA ASN A 46 15.73 -21.62 5.82
C ASN A 46 15.75 -20.50 6.87
N GLU A 47 14.64 -20.31 7.58
CA GLU A 47 14.45 -19.27 8.59
C GLU A 47 15.49 -19.29 9.75
N SER A 48 16.16 -20.42 9.96
CA SER A 48 17.25 -20.56 10.95
C SER A 48 18.62 -20.08 10.45
N ILE A 49 18.73 -19.69 9.16
CA ILE A 49 19.96 -19.22 8.57
C ILE A 49 19.99 -17.69 8.62
N ASP A 50 20.93 -17.14 9.37
CA ASP A 50 21.10 -15.69 9.54
C ASP A 50 22.21 -15.10 8.68
N SER A 51 23.09 -15.92 8.11
CA SER A 51 24.25 -15.46 7.33
C SER A 51 24.41 -16.28 6.06
N VAL A 52 24.51 -15.58 4.94
CA VAL A 52 24.73 -16.15 3.62
C VAL A 52 25.75 -15.31 2.86
N SER A 53 26.44 -15.89 1.87
CA SER A 53 27.39 -15.13 1.05
C SER A 53 27.33 -15.54 -0.40
N ILE A 54 27.75 -14.65 -1.29
CA ILE A 54 27.86 -14.86 -2.73
C ILE A 54 29.11 -14.19 -3.28
N GLN A 55 29.79 -14.84 -4.21
CA GLN A 55 30.86 -14.24 -4.96
C GLN A 55 30.32 -13.58 -6.24
N LEU A 56 30.69 -12.33 -6.48
CA LEU A 56 30.31 -11.54 -7.66
C LEU A 56 31.56 -11.14 -8.42
N GLY A 57 31.59 -11.43 -9.71
CA GLY A 57 32.61 -10.92 -10.63
C GLY A 57 32.47 -9.41 -10.85
N ALA A 58 33.48 -8.81 -11.48
CA ALA A 58 33.46 -7.38 -11.83
C ALA A 58 32.23 -7.05 -12.71
N GLY A 59 31.40 -6.13 -12.28
CA GLY A 59 30.18 -5.73 -12.97
C GLY A 59 28.99 -6.66 -12.81
N ASP A 60 29.14 -7.78 -12.09
CA ASP A 60 28.03 -8.69 -11.80
C ASP A 60 27.07 -8.12 -10.74
N SER A 61 25.89 -8.72 -10.68
CA SER A 61 24.86 -8.38 -9.69
C SER A 61 24.14 -9.60 -9.16
N ALA A 62 23.62 -9.50 -7.95
CA ALA A 62 22.76 -10.51 -7.33
C ALA A 62 21.54 -9.90 -6.67
N ALA A 63 20.41 -10.57 -6.75
CA ALA A 63 19.24 -10.23 -5.96
C ALA A 63 19.53 -10.50 -4.48
N CYS A 64 19.02 -9.64 -3.61
CA CYS A 64 19.07 -9.79 -2.16
C CYS A 64 17.71 -9.40 -1.58
N GLY A 65 17.23 -10.12 -0.58
CA GLY A 65 15.93 -9.80 0.00
C GLY A 65 15.59 -10.54 1.28
N ILE A 66 14.40 -10.22 1.79
CA ILE A 66 13.76 -10.90 2.90
C ILE A 66 12.39 -11.38 2.45
N LEU A 67 12.07 -12.61 2.80
CA LEU A 67 10.73 -13.16 2.71
C LEU A 67 10.22 -13.35 4.15
N ALA A 68 9.05 -12.80 4.46
CA ALA A 68 8.43 -12.92 5.77
C ALA A 68 7.08 -13.61 5.69
N TRP A 69 6.87 -14.65 6.49
CA TRP A 69 5.56 -15.26 6.70
C TRP A 69 4.89 -14.60 7.89
N ILE A 70 3.72 -14.03 7.63
CA ILE A 70 3.02 -13.12 8.52
C ILE A 70 1.73 -13.80 8.99
N SER A 71 1.59 -13.96 10.30
CA SER A 71 0.41 -14.54 10.95
C SER A 71 -0.22 -13.52 11.91
N GLY A 72 -1.42 -13.03 11.57
CA GLY A 72 -2.12 -12.03 12.37
C GLY A 72 -1.62 -10.61 12.17
N ALA A 73 -2.17 -9.67 12.94
CA ALA A 73 -1.81 -8.26 12.92
C ALA A 73 -0.54 -7.99 13.73
N GLY A 74 0.26 -7.03 13.31
CA GLY A 74 1.46 -6.63 14.04
C GLY A 74 2.43 -5.82 13.18
N THR A 75 3.54 -5.46 13.80
CA THR A 75 4.68 -4.84 13.13
C THR A 75 5.94 -5.62 13.47
N GLY A 76 6.80 -5.83 12.49
CA GLY A 76 8.06 -6.51 12.68
C GLY A 76 9.19 -5.82 11.92
N THR A 77 10.41 -5.93 12.43
CA THR A 77 11.60 -5.37 11.81
C THR A 77 12.64 -6.44 11.61
N VAL A 78 13.21 -6.48 10.41
CA VAL A 78 14.38 -7.30 10.07
C VAL A 78 15.49 -6.35 9.61
N GLN A 79 16.67 -6.45 10.22
CA GLN A 79 17.84 -5.69 9.77
C GLN A 79 18.82 -6.62 9.06
N LEU A 80 19.20 -6.25 7.86
CA LEU A 80 20.30 -6.86 7.12
C LEU A 80 21.56 -6.02 7.24
N ASP A 81 22.67 -6.68 7.37
CA ASP A 81 24.02 -6.15 7.30
C ASP A 81 24.70 -6.77 6.06
N LEU A 82 25.05 -5.91 5.10
CA LEU A 82 25.70 -6.31 3.86
C LEU A 82 27.11 -5.76 3.85
N PHE A 83 28.10 -6.61 3.62
CA PHE A 83 29.49 -6.19 3.56
C PHE A 83 30.31 -7.13 2.66
N ASP A 84 31.37 -6.59 2.05
CA ASP A 84 32.40 -7.38 1.41
C ASP A 84 33.30 -8.00 2.50
N LEU A 85 33.59 -9.29 2.40
CA LEU A 85 34.42 -10.01 3.36
C LEU A 85 35.86 -9.47 3.46
N ASP A 86 36.32 -8.79 2.41
CA ASP A 86 37.66 -8.18 2.35
C ASP A 86 37.64 -6.67 2.72
N SER A 87 36.51 -6.14 3.21
CA SER A 87 36.31 -4.71 3.55
C SER A 87 35.70 -4.57 4.95
N ASP A 88 35.99 -3.44 5.60
CA ASP A 88 35.35 -3.02 6.85
C ASP A 88 34.10 -2.14 6.61
N GLU A 89 33.65 -2.01 5.36
CA GLU A 89 32.47 -1.21 5.04
C GLU A 89 31.21 -2.06 5.14
N HIS A 90 30.24 -1.58 5.94
CA HIS A 90 28.97 -2.23 6.20
C HIS A 90 27.80 -1.36 5.70
N VAL A 91 26.82 -1.99 5.09
CA VAL A 91 25.56 -1.36 4.69
C VAL A 91 24.42 -2.02 5.46
N PHE A 92 23.75 -1.25 6.32
CA PHE A 92 22.61 -1.72 7.08
C PHE A 92 21.31 -1.37 6.36
N VAL A 93 20.42 -2.34 6.24
CA VAL A 93 19.10 -2.18 5.63
C VAL A 93 18.02 -2.62 6.62
N ASP A 94 17.22 -1.67 7.07
CA ASP A 94 16.06 -1.96 7.92
C ASP A 94 14.82 -2.22 7.08
N VAL A 95 14.26 -3.41 7.21
CA VAL A 95 13.04 -3.85 6.54
C VAL A 95 11.92 -3.93 7.56
N ASN A 96 10.91 -3.09 7.42
CA ASN A 96 9.76 -3.06 8.31
C ASN A 96 8.56 -3.71 7.64
N PHE A 97 7.96 -4.69 8.31
CA PHE A 97 6.75 -5.37 7.90
C PHE A 97 5.58 -4.90 8.77
N TYR A 98 4.47 -4.58 8.12
CA TYR A 98 3.24 -4.16 8.76
C TYR A 98 2.12 -5.08 8.30
N ALA A 99 1.43 -5.70 9.24
CA ALA A 99 0.20 -6.41 8.98
C ALA A 99 -0.88 -5.94 9.96
N GLY A 100 -1.99 -5.54 9.41
CA GLY A 100 -3.13 -5.06 10.19
C GLY A 100 -4.40 -5.23 9.38
N THR A 101 -5.52 -5.23 10.05
CA THR A 101 -6.78 -4.88 9.42
C THR A 101 -6.67 -3.39 9.05
N VAL A 102 -6.78 -3.08 7.78
CA VAL A 102 -7.08 -1.72 7.38
C VAL A 102 -8.50 -1.46 7.87
N GLU A 103 -8.64 -0.97 9.10
CA GLU A 103 -9.85 -0.27 9.47
C GLU A 103 -9.80 1.04 8.66
N LEU A 104 -10.55 1.06 7.57
CA LEU A 104 -10.98 2.32 7.00
C LEU A 104 -11.88 2.94 8.07
N LYS A 105 -11.34 3.85 8.88
CA LYS A 105 -12.19 4.71 9.69
C LYS A 105 -12.99 5.52 8.67
N GLU A 106 -14.29 5.36 8.68
CA GLU A 106 -15.20 6.18 7.87
C GLU A 106 -14.98 7.68 8.12
N GLU A 107 -14.38 8.05 9.25
CA GLU A 107 -14.02 9.42 9.61
C GLU A 107 -13.00 10.07 8.65
N ASP A 108 -12.10 9.28 8.01
CA ASP A 108 -11.11 9.81 7.07
C ASP A 108 -11.65 9.97 5.63
N MET A 109 -12.89 9.58 5.37
CA MET A 109 -13.56 9.67 4.07
C MET A 109 -14.75 10.65 4.09
N GLU A 110 -14.79 11.56 5.03
CA GLU A 110 -15.85 12.59 5.03
C GLU A 110 -15.47 13.75 4.09
N PRO A 111 -16.42 14.26 3.31
CA PRO A 111 -16.16 15.42 2.48
C PRO A 111 -15.89 16.65 3.35
N ASP A 112 -14.88 17.43 3.01
CA ASP A 112 -14.49 18.66 3.67
C ASP A 112 -15.22 19.91 3.13
N GLN A 113 -15.83 19.77 1.96
CA GLN A 113 -16.55 20.86 1.27
C GLN A 113 -17.80 20.37 0.57
N PHE A 114 -18.74 21.29 0.35
CA PHE A 114 -19.93 21.03 -0.43
C PHE A 114 -19.57 20.95 -1.91
N THR A 115 -19.86 19.82 -2.56
CA THR A 115 -19.56 19.64 -4.00
C THR A 115 -20.74 18.99 -4.70
N LEU A 116 -21.13 19.53 -5.86
CA LEU A 116 -22.09 18.90 -6.78
C LEU A 116 -21.35 18.48 -8.05
N TYR A 117 -21.41 17.19 -8.36
CA TYR A 117 -20.77 16.64 -9.53
C TYR A 117 -21.68 16.66 -10.76
N PRO A 118 -21.12 16.72 -11.97
CA PRO A 118 -21.89 16.52 -13.19
C PRO A 118 -22.66 15.21 -13.19
N ALA A 119 -23.89 15.24 -13.71
CA ALA A 119 -24.68 14.03 -13.88
C ALA A 119 -23.96 13.04 -14.81
N PHE A 120 -23.91 11.76 -14.41
CA PHE A 120 -23.28 10.70 -15.20
C PHE A 120 -24.15 9.44 -15.24
N PRO A 121 -24.30 8.79 -16.42
CA PRO A 121 -23.88 9.24 -17.75
C PRO A 121 -24.62 10.49 -18.25
N ASN A 122 -23.96 11.28 -19.11
CA ASN A 122 -24.60 12.38 -19.83
C ASN A 122 -23.99 12.47 -21.25
N PRO A 123 -24.73 12.21 -22.35
CA PRO A 123 -26.18 11.91 -22.39
C PRO A 123 -26.55 10.59 -21.67
N PHE A 124 -27.78 10.50 -21.19
CA PHE A 124 -28.28 9.34 -20.43
C PHE A 124 -29.40 8.60 -21.18
N ASN A 125 -29.57 7.29 -20.88
CA ASN A 125 -30.61 6.45 -21.44
C ASN A 125 -30.85 5.22 -20.54
N PRO A 126 -31.97 5.06 -19.86
CA PRO A 126 -32.92 6.09 -19.47
C PRO A 126 -32.55 6.78 -18.15
N VAL A 127 -31.47 6.35 -17.46
CA VAL A 127 -31.14 6.75 -16.09
C VAL A 127 -29.80 7.48 -16.03
N THR A 128 -29.75 8.55 -15.25
CA THR A 128 -28.48 9.20 -14.85
C THR A 128 -28.41 9.34 -13.33
N THR A 129 -27.20 9.57 -12.80
CA THR A 129 -26.95 9.74 -11.39
C THR A 129 -26.32 11.10 -11.10
N LEU A 130 -26.91 11.84 -10.17
CA LEU A 130 -26.31 13.04 -9.61
C LEU A 130 -25.61 12.65 -8.31
N ARG A 131 -24.34 13.04 -8.18
CA ARG A 131 -23.53 12.85 -6.98
C ARG A 131 -23.27 14.19 -6.32
N TYR A 132 -23.27 14.21 -4.99
CA TYR A 132 -22.93 15.40 -4.22
C TYR A 132 -22.28 15.03 -2.90
N ASP A 133 -21.44 15.93 -2.42
CA ASP A 133 -20.74 15.78 -1.15
C ASP A 133 -21.36 16.74 -0.14
N LEU A 134 -21.58 16.25 1.08
CA LEU A 134 -22.20 16.97 2.17
C LEU A 134 -21.26 16.96 3.39
N PRO A 135 -20.57 18.06 3.69
CA PRO A 135 -19.59 18.09 4.79
C PRO A 135 -20.23 18.12 6.19
N VAL A 136 -21.47 18.53 6.29
CA VAL A 136 -22.24 18.59 7.54
C VAL A 136 -23.68 18.16 7.30
N ASP A 137 -24.35 17.68 8.32
CA ASP A 137 -25.77 17.35 8.26
C ASP A 137 -26.59 18.58 7.88
N GLY A 138 -27.53 18.43 6.96
CA GLY A 138 -28.31 19.57 6.50
C GLY A 138 -29.50 19.21 5.61
N MET A 139 -30.35 20.22 5.37
CA MET A 139 -31.46 20.13 4.43
C MET A 139 -30.93 20.21 3.01
N VAL A 140 -31.17 19.18 2.21
CA VAL A 140 -30.76 19.15 0.80
C VAL A 140 -31.99 19.22 -0.10
N ASN A 141 -31.98 20.19 -1.02
CA ASN A 141 -32.97 20.29 -2.08
C ASN A 141 -32.28 20.12 -3.44
N ILE A 142 -32.73 19.15 -4.22
CA ILE A 142 -32.29 18.92 -5.60
C ILE A 142 -33.50 18.99 -6.52
N THR A 143 -33.52 20.03 -7.35
CA THR A 143 -34.62 20.28 -8.30
C THR A 143 -34.06 20.42 -9.72
N ILE A 144 -34.69 19.74 -10.66
CA ILE A 144 -34.34 19.81 -12.09
C ILE A 144 -35.22 20.85 -12.77
N TYR A 145 -34.55 21.71 -13.53
CA TYR A 145 -35.22 22.77 -14.32
C TYR A 145 -34.94 22.56 -15.81
N ASP A 146 -35.89 22.98 -16.63
CA ASP A 146 -35.67 23.10 -18.07
C ASP A 146 -34.90 24.41 -18.41
N MET A 147 -34.56 24.57 -19.68
CA MET A 147 -33.83 25.75 -20.17
C MET A 147 -34.62 27.06 -20.03
N MET A 148 -35.93 26.98 -19.78
CA MET A 148 -36.81 28.14 -19.53
C MET A 148 -37.01 28.43 -18.02
N GLY A 149 -36.31 27.68 -17.15
CA GLY A 149 -36.41 27.82 -15.69
C GLY A 149 -37.64 27.19 -15.06
N ARG A 150 -38.40 26.37 -15.79
CA ARG A 150 -39.56 25.68 -15.24
C ARG A 150 -39.13 24.39 -14.55
N ILE A 151 -39.72 24.06 -13.41
CA ILE A 151 -39.44 22.84 -12.68
C ILE A 151 -39.89 21.63 -13.51
N VAL A 152 -38.95 20.72 -13.76
CA VAL A 152 -39.21 19.46 -14.43
C VAL A 152 -39.47 18.36 -13.37
N LYS A 153 -38.62 18.29 -12.37
CA LYS A 153 -38.73 17.28 -11.29
C LYS A 153 -38.07 17.78 -10.01
N ASN A 154 -38.70 17.54 -8.88
CA ASN A 154 -38.05 17.63 -7.57
C ASN A 154 -37.52 16.23 -7.21
N MET A 155 -36.19 16.09 -7.13
CA MET A 155 -35.50 14.82 -6.93
C MET A 155 -35.34 14.50 -5.47
N LEU A 156 -35.05 15.51 -4.64
CA LEU A 156 -34.82 15.38 -3.21
C LEU A 156 -35.20 16.68 -2.52
N ASN A 157 -35.83 16.56 -1.38
CA ASN A 157 -36.10 17.71 -0.48
C ASN A 157 -36.23 17.16 0.94
N ASP A 158 -35.09 16.82 1.56
CA ASP A 158 -35.08 16.10 2.85
C ASP A 158 -33.80 16.43 3.64
N GLN A 159 -33.86 16.15 4.96
CA GLN A 159 -32.71 16.20 5.82
C GLN A 159 -31.76 15.04 5.48
N GLN A 160 -30.51 15.36 5.20
CA GLN A 160 -29.47 14.39 4.87
C GLN A 160 -28.33 14.48 5.87
N THR A 161 -27.76 13.33 6.22
CA THR A 161 -26.55 13.26 7.02
C THR A 161 -25.32 13.52 6.15
N ARG A 162 -24.26 14.07 6.73
CA ARG A 162 -22.97 14.27 6.09
C ARG A 162 -22.47 13.03 5.34
N GLY A 163 -21.62 13.19 4.34
CA GLY A 163 -21.04 12.12 3.57
C GLY A 163 -21.22 12.26 2.06
N TYR A 164 -20.73 11.28 1.32
CA TYR A 164 -20.88 11.17 -0.14
C TYR A 164 -22.26 10.64 -0.48
N ARG A 165 -23.02 11.37 -1.27
CA ARG A 165 -24.41 11.08 -1.57
C ARG A 165 -24.68 10.98 -3.06
N SER A 166 -25.75 10.30 -3.41
CA SER A 166 -26.21 10.24 -4.80
C SER A 166 -27.71 10.08 -4.91
N VAL A 167 -28.29 10.62 -5.98
CA VAL A 167 -29.69 10.44 -6.35
C VAL A 167 -29.79 10.07 -7.84
N LYS A 168 -30.67 9.13 -8.15
CA LYS A 168 -30.91 8.67 -9.52
C LYS A 168 -32.09 9.44 -10.12
N TRP A 169 -31.92 9.82 -11.38
CA TRP A 169 -32.97 10.39 -12.22
C TRP A 169 -33.23 9.45 -13.38
N ASP A 170 -34.49 9.00 -13.47
CA ASP A 170 -35.10 8.17 -14.51
C ASP A 170 -36.21 8.96 -15.27
#